data_2434768cf8b4d57793ad8264c7ae76b7
#
_entry.id   2434768cf8b4d57793ad8264c7ae76b7
#
_cell.length_a   1.000
_cell.length_b   1.000
_cell.length_c   1.000
_cell.angle_alpha   90.00
_cell.angle_beta   90.00
_cell.angle_gamma   90.00
#
_symmetry.space_group_name_H-M   'P 1'
#
loop_
_entity.id
_entity.type
_entity.pdbx_description
1 polymer ?
#
loop_
_entity_poly.entity_id
_entity_poly.type
_entity_poly.pdbx_seq_one_letter_code
_entity_poly.pdbx_strand_id
1 'polypeptide(L)'
;MSFKKVMDAKNELCDEVEETLLKDYSEQLMDAIHNGATLKDVHGVSNETMSDVYKLAYDFYHMGKLDDAESLFRFLCIYDFYNPEYAMGLAAVYQLKKDYSKAIDFYALSYSLSENDYRPMLYAGQCNLMLCRSVQASKCFDIVTEKCSDESLKEKAQAYLAALKDMDANEENGSQKEDIDRDA
;
A
#
# COMPACT_ATOMS: atom_id res chain seq x y z
N MET A 1 12.70 37.97 48.53
CA MET A 1 12.26 37.47 47.19
C MET A 1 11.12 36.50 47.43
N SER A 2 9.93 36.73 46.86
CA SER A 2 8.75 35.89 47.17
C SER A 2 8.89 34.51 46.53
N PHE A 3 8.61 33.44 47.26
CA PHE A 3 8.62 32.05 46.81
C PHE A 3 7.85 31.85 45.47
N LYS A 4 6.77 32.62 45.30
CA LYS A 4 5.99 32.64 44.05
C LYS A 4 6.82 33.11 42.85
N LYS A 5 7.63 34.15 42.96
CA LYS A 5 8.53 34.63 41.89
C LYS A 5 9.57 33.60 41.46
N VAL A 6 10.06 32.78 42.40
CA VAL A 6 11.03 31.72 42.11
C VAL A 6 10.38 30.56 41.38
N MET A 7 9.14 30.23 41.74
CA MET A 7 8.37 29.16 41.04
C MET A 7 7.93 29.58 39.64
N ASP A 8 7.51 30.86 39.47
CA ASP A 8 7.13 31.39 38.17
C ASP A 8 8.34 31.39 37.19
N ALA A 9 9.52 31.85 37.65
CA ALA A 9 10.76 31.85 36.87
C ALA A 9 11.25 30.42 36.54
N LYS A 10 11.01 29.46 37.42
CA LYS A 10 11.36 28.05 37.16
C LYS A 10 10.43 27.43 36.09
N ASN A 11 9.16 27.76 36.13
CA ASN A 11 8.20 27.27 35.12
C ASN A 11 8.50 27.89 33.75
N GLU A 12 8.73 29.22 33.67
CA GLU A 12 9.13 29.88 32.42
C GLU A 12 10.41 29.27 31.82
N LEU A 13 11.42 28.97 32.66
CA LEU A 13 12.66 28.35 32.20
C LEU A 13 12.44 26.88 31.72
N CYS A 14 11.54 26.12 32.37
CA CYS A 14 11.17 24.79 31.92
C CYS A 14 10.47 24.83 30.57
N ASP A 15 9.51 25.73 30.38
CA ASP A 15 8.76 25.88 29.15
C ASP A 15 9.68 26.32 27.98
N GLU A 16 10.60 27.26 28.19
CA GLU A 16 11.62 27.65 27.18
C GLU A 16 12.55 26.49 26.80
N VAL A 17 13.01 25.72 27.78
CA VAL A 17 13.91 24.57 27.54
C VAL A 17 13.13 23.47 26.78
N GLU A 18 11.88 23.21 27.13
CA GLU A 18 11.05 22.22 26.48
C GLU A 18 10.75 22.62 25.01
N GLU A 19 10.41 23.89 24.76
CA GLU A 19 10.17 24.43 23.42
C GLU A 19 11.44 24.37 22.55
N THR A 20 12.61 24.71 23.12
CA THR A 20 13.90 24.63 22.40
C THR A 20 14.26 23.19 22.06
N LEU A 21 14.07 22.24 23.00
CA LEU A 21 14.34 20.82 22.77
C LEU A 21 13.39 20.22 21.70
N LEU A 22 12.10 20.60 21.73
CA LEU A 22 11.13 20.16 20.73
C LEU A 22 11.49 20.69 19.34
N LYS A 23 11.96 21.94 19.26
CA LYS A 23 12.39 22.55 17.99
C LYS A 23 13.62 21.85 17.44
N ASP A 24 14.67 21.66 18.25
CA ASP A 24 15.89 20.97 17.84
C ASP A 24 15.59 19.53 17.41
N TYR A 25 14.71 18.82 18.14
CA TYR A 25 14.30 17.47 17.77
C TYR A 25 13.52 17.44 16.45
N SER A 26 12.62 18.42 16.24
CA SER A 26 11.86 18.51 14.99
C SER A 26 12.75 18.80 13.77
N GLU A 27 13.76 19.68 13.94
CA GLU A 27 14.74 19.97 12.88
C GLU A 27 15.61 18.75 12.57
N GLN A 28 16.11 18.04 13.57
CA GLN A 28 16.87 16.80 13.38
C GLN A 28 16.04 15.70 12.72
N LEU A 29 14.77 15.57 13.09
CA LEU A 29 13.84 14.62 12.48
C LEU A 29 13.61 14.95 11.00
N MET A 30 13.37 16.22 10.68
CA MET A 30 13.18 16.66 9.30
C MET A 30 14.44 16.45 8.47
N ASP A 31 15.61 16.73 9.00
CA ASP A 31 16.89 16.48 8.33
C ASP A 31 17.12 14.97 8.10
N ALA A 32 16.81 14.14 9.08
CA ALA A 32 16.92 12.70 8.95
C ALA A 32 16.00 12.16 7.83
N ILE A 33 14.74 12.61 7.80
CA ILE A 33 13.77 12.25 6.74
C ILE A 33 14.24 12.75 5.37
N HIS A 34 14.78 13.97 5.28
CA HIS A 34 15.35 14.51 4.04
C HIS A 34 16.53 13.68 3.50
N ASN A 35 17.28 13.07 4.42
CA ASN A 35 18.39 12.18 4.10
C ASN A 35 17.96 10.70 3.89
N GLY A 36 16.66 10.43 3.83
CA GLY A 36 16.10 9.12 3.53
C GLY A 36 15.95 8.20 4.74
N ALA A 37 16.10 8.71 5.97
CA ALA A 37 15.83 7.93 7.17
C ALA A 37 14.33 7.64 7.31
N THR A 38 14.03 6.47 7.85
CA THR A 38 12.66 6.06 8.18
C THR A 38 12.35 6.36 9.65
N LEU A 39 11.07 6.34 10.04
CA LEU A 39 10.70 6.46 11.45
C LEU A 39 11.29 5.33 12.30
N LYS A 40 11.49 4.16 11.72
CA LYS A 40 12.20 3.04 12.33
C LYS A 40 13.60 3.47 12.79
N ASP A 41 14.35 4.14 11.90
CA ASP A 41 15.71 4.57 12.18
C ASP A 41 15.74 5.66 13.27
N VAL A 42 14.83 6.61 13.19
CA VAL A 42 14.69 7.70 14.17
C VAL A 42 14.35 7.19 15.57
N HIS A 43 13.46 6.21 15.67
CA HIS A 43 13.03 5.63 16.94
C HIS A 43 13.92 4.47 17.42
N GLY A 44 14.97 4.11 16.66
CA GLY A 44 15.86 3.00 16.99
C GLY A 44 15.19 1.63 16.98
N VAL A 45 14.16 1.45 16.18
CA VAL A 45 13.47 0.15 16.06
C VAL A 45 14.31 -0.77 15.21
N SER A 46 14.67 -1.94 15.76
CA SER A 46 15.52 -2.89 15.07
C SER A 46 14.82 -3.55 13.88
N ASN A 47 15.60 -3.97 12.86
CA ASN A 47 15.08 -4.75 11.74
C ASN A 47 14.49 -6.10 12.19
N GLU A 48 15.00 -6.67 13.27
CA GLU A 48 14.47 -7.90 13.87
C GLU A 48 13.05 -7.66 14.40
N THR A 49 12.83 -6.58 15.15
CA THR A 49 11.50 -6.20 15.63
C THR A 49 10.52 -5.97 14.46
N MET A 50 10.95 -5.28 13.41
CA MET A 50 10.11 -5.07 12.22
C MET A 50 9.76 -6.40 11.54
N SER A 51 10.71 -7.33 11.46
CA SER A 51 10.49 -8.68 10.91
C SER A 51 9.49 -9.49 11.74
N ASP A 52 9.56 -9.40 13.06
CA ASP A 52 8.64 -10.12 13.94
C ASP A 52 7.21 -9.54 13.88
N VAL A 53 7.08 -8.21 13.81
CA VAL A 53 5.79 -7.56 13.56
C VAL A 53 5.22 -7.96 12.19
N TYR A 54 6.06 -8.06 11.15
CA TYR A 54 5.64 -8.52 9.83
C TYR A 54 5.11 -9.96 9.86
N LYS A 55 5.81 -10.88 10.53
CA LYS A 55 5.35 -12.27 10.69
C LYS A 55 4.01 -12.32 11.40
N LEU A 56 3.86 -11.55 12.49
CA LEU A 56 2.60 -11.49 13.24
C LEU A 56 1.45 -10.93 12.39
N ALA A 57 1.71 -9.88 11.59
CA ALA A 57 0.73 -9.33 10.65
C ALA A 57 0.28 -10.37 9.63
N TYR A 58 1.23 -11.16 9.13
CA TYR A 58 0.99 -12.24 8.17
C TYR A 58 0.19 -13.37 8.79
N ASP A 59 0.47 -13.75 10.04
CA ASP A 59 -0.31 -14.74 10.79
C ASP A 59 -1.75 -14.29 10.98
N PHE A 60 -2.00 -13.04 11.36
CA PHE A 60 -3.35 -12.50 11.47
C PHE A 60 -4.08 -12.47 10.13
N TYR A 61 -3.39 -12.13 9.05
CA TYR A 61 -3.92 -12.20 7.69
C TYR A 61 -4.40 -13.62 7.35
N HIS A 62 -3.59 -14.64 7.61
CA HIS A 62 -3.95 -16.04 7.36
C HIS A 62 -5.07 -16.56 8.28
N MET A 63 -5.16 -16.05 9.49
CA MET A 63 -6.26 -16.36 10.41
C MET A 63 -7.57 -15.65 10.05
N GLY A 64 -7.57 -14.77 9.04
CA GLY A 64 -8.73 -13.96 8.67
C GLY A 64 -9.03 -12.81 9.65
N LYS A 65 -8.12 -12.50 10.58
CA LYS A 65 -8.21 -11.37 11.51
C LYS A 65 -7.75 -10.08 10.80
N LEU A 66 -8.56 -9.65 9.83
CA LEU A 66 -8.16 -8.61 8.89
C LEU A 66 -7.94 -7.23 9.53
N ASP A 67 -8.68 -6.89 10.58
CA ASP A 67 -8.51 -5.60 11.27
C ASP A 67 -7.21 -5.53 12.07
N ASP A 68 -6.83 -6.65 12.71
CA ASP A 68 -5.54 -6.76 13.40
C ASP A 68 -4.38 -6.74 12.39
N ALA A 69 -4.49 -7.49 11.30
CA ALA A 69 -3.50 -7.50 10.23
C ALA A 69 -3.34 -6.10 9.60
N GLU A 70 -4.45 -5.38 9.31
CA GLU A 70 -4.43 -4.01 8.81
C GLU A 70 -3.64 -3.09 9.74
N SER A 71 -3.92 -3.16 11.05
CA SER A 71 -3.27 -2.31 12.04
C SER A 71 -1.76 -2.51 12.06
N LEU A 72 -1.30 -3.77 12.00
CA LEU A 72 0.12 -4.11 12.01
C LEU A 72 0.80 -3.75 10.67
N PHE A 73 0.18 -4.03 9.52
CA PHE A 73 0.75 -3.64 8.24
C PHE A 73 0.80 -2.11 8.08
N ARG A 74 -0.19 -1.37 8.60
CA ARG A 74 -0.14 0.10 8.63
C ARG A 74 1.01 0.61 9.49
N PHE A 75 1.22 0.01 10.67
CA PHE A 75 2.37 0.32 11.49
C PHE A 75 3.68 0.12 10.72
N LEU A 76 3.85 -1.04 10.07
CA LEU A 76 5.03 -1.34 9.27
C LEU A 76 5.27 -0.32 8.15
N CYS A 77 4.22 0.03 7.40
CA CYS A 77 4.30 1.05 6.33
C CYS A 77 4.65 2.44 6.86
N ILE A 78 4.21 2.82 8.07
CA ILE A 78 4.54 4.11 8.68
C ILE A 78 6.00 4.12 9.14
N TYR A 79 6.47 3.04 9.76
CA TYR A 79 7.81 2.98 10.31
C TYR A 79 8.90 2.77 9.25
N ASP A 80 8.59 2.06 8.16
CA ASP A 80 9.51 1.84 7.03
C ASP A 80 8.73 1.83 5.71
N PHE A 81 8.45 3.02 5.19
CA PHE A 81 7.64 3.20 3.98
C PHE A 81 8.36 2.85 2.68
N TYR A 82 9.67 2.58 2.72
CA TYR A 82 10.42 2.14 1.55
C TYR A 82 10.35 0.62 1.32
N ASN A 83 9.81 -0.15 2.25
CA ASN A 83 9.73 -1.59 2.11
C ASN A 83 8.49 -2.01 1.28
N PRO A 84 8.67 -2.54 0.05
CA PRO A 84 7.56 -2.89 -0.83
C PRO A 84 6.67 -4.03 -0.28
N GLU A 85 7.22 -4.94 0.52
CA GLU A 85 6.47 -6.07 1.08
C GLU A 85 5.43 -5.61 2.12
N TYR A 86 5.68 -4.51 2.83
CA TYR A 86 4.71 -3.97 3.79
C TYR A 86 3.51 -3.36 3.07
N ALA A 87 3.75 -2.61 2.00
CA ALA A 87 2.69 -2.09 1.14
C ALA A 87 1.91 -3.22 0.45
N MET A 88 2.61 -4.27 0.00
CA MET A 88 2.02 -5.48 -0.57
C MET A 88 1.09 -6.18 0.41
N GLY A 89 1.52 -6.39 1.66
CA GLY A 89 0.73 -7.01 2.71
C GLY A 89 -0.52 -6.20 3.04
N LEU A 90 -0.39 -4.88 3.17
CA LEU A 90 -1.52 -3.99 3.41
C LEU A 90 -2.53 -4.00 2.26
N ALA A 91 -2.05 -4.00 1.01
CA ALA A 91 -2.89 -4.14 -0.17
C ALA A 91 -3.69 -5.45 -0.17
N ALA A 92 -3.04 -6.56 0.18
CA ALA A 92 -3.70 -7.87 0.27
C ALA A 92 -4.79 -7.89 1.35
N VAL A 93 -4.57 -7.24 2.48
CA VAL A 93 -5.60 -7.08 3.52
C VAL A 93 -6.80 -6.29 3.00
N TYR A 94 -6.58 -5.14 2.32
CA TYR A 94 -7.67 -4.37 1.72
C TYR A 94 -8.41 -5.16 0.63
N GLN A 95 -7.71 -5.96 -0.18
CA GLN A 95 -8.33 -6.83 -1.17
C GLN A 95 -9.29 -7.84 -0.51
N LEU A 96 -8.89 -8.51 0.57
CA LEU A 96 -9.76 -9.44 1.31
C LEU A 96 -10.93 -8.71 1.99
N LYS A 97 -10.73 -7.48 2.46
CA LYS A 97 -11.79 -6.61 2.99
C LYS A 97 -12.71 -6.05 1.89
N LYS A 98 -12.42 -6.34 0.61
CA LYS A 98 -13.14 -5.84 -0.58
C LYS A 98 -13.06 -4.32 -0.77
N ASP A 99 -12.12 -3.65 -0.10
CA ASP A 99 -11.78 -2.25 -0.38
C ASP A 99 -10.78 -2.20 -1.52
N TYR A 100 -11.28 -2.56 -2.72
CA TYR A 100 -10.43 -2.71 -3.90
C TYR A 100 -9.74 -1.42 -4.33
N SER A 101 -10.34 -0.26 -4.05
CA SER A 101 -9.71 1.03 -4.36
C SER A 101 -8.44 1.23 -3.56
N LYS A 102 -8.48 1.04 -2.24
CA LYS A 102 -7.27 1.12 -1.40
C LYS A 102 -6.27 0.01 -1.74
N ALA A 103 -6.74 -1.20 -2.04
CA ALA A 103 -5.86 -2.28 -2.45
C ALA A 103 -5.04 -1.88 -3.69
N ILE A 104 -5.67 -1.29 -4.71
CA ILE A 104 -5.00 -0.81 -5.93
C ILE A 104 -3.93 0.24 -5.58
N ASP A 105 -4.24 1.21 -4.72
CA ASP A 105 -3.29 2.27 -4.33
C ASP A 105 -2.04 1.68 -3.66
N PHE A 106 -2.22 0.73 -2.73
CA PHE A 106 -1.10 0.09 -2.05
C PHE A 106 -0.35 -0.91 -2.92
N TYR A 107 -1.01 -1.60 -3.87
CA TYR A 107 -0.32 -2.40 -4.88
C TYR A 107 0.52 -1.52 -5.82
N ALA A 108 0.00 -0.36 -6.24
CA ALA A 108 0.75 0.59 -7.04
C ALA A 108 1.97 1.13 -6.28
N LEU A 109 1.84 1.42 -4.98
CA LEU A 109 2.95 1.81 -4.12
C LEU A 109 3.99 0.69 -4.05
N SER A 110 3.59 -0.55 -3.74
CA SER A 110 4.49 -1.71 -3.70
C SER A 110 5.26 -1.89 -5.01
N TYR A 111 4.57 -1.80 -6.16
CA TYR A 111 5.20 -1.88 -7.47
C TYR A 111 6.22 -0.76 -7.70
N SER A 112 5.92 0.47 -7.29
CA SER A 112 6.82 1.62 -7.45
C SER A 112 8.09 1.53 -6.60
N LEU A 113 8.01 0.84 -5.46
CA LEU A 113 9.13 0.62 -4.54
C LEU A 113 9.97 -0.62 -4.90
N SER A 114 9.43 -1.54 -5.68
CA SER A 114 10.11 -2.76 -6.10
C SER A 114 10.78 -2.58 -7.46
N GLU A 115 11.98 -3.12 -7.64
CA GLU A 115 12.70 -2.99 -8.93
C GLU A 115 12.17 -3.92 -10.03
N ASN A 116 11.78 -5.16 -9.68
CA ASN A 116 11.39 -6.20 -10.63
C ASN A 116 10.28 -7.14 -10.13
N ASP A 117 9.47 -6.69 -9.18
CA ASP A 117 8.33 -7.46 -8.72
C ASP A 117 7.05 -7.02 -9.42
N TYR A 118 6.48 -7.92 -10.22
CA TYR A 118 5.24 -7.68 -10.97
C TYR A 118 4.01 -8.31 -10.30
N ARG A 119 4.15 -8.98 -9.15
CA ARG A 119 3.03 -9.50 -8.37
C ARG A 119 2.01 -8.42 -8.03
N PRO A 120 2.43 -7.20 -7.58
CA PRO A 120 1.49 -6.13 -7.27
C PRO A 120 0.64 -5.71 -8.47
N MET A 121 1.22 -5.67 -9.70
CA MET A 121 0.48 -5.32 -10.91
C MET A 121 -0.57 -6.38 -11.26
N LEU A 122 -0.25 -7.67 -11.10
CA LEU A 122 -1.22 -8.74 -11.30
C LEU A 122 -2.43 -8.59 -10.35
N TYR A 123 -2.17 -8.34 -9.05
CA TYR A 123 -3.23 -8.19 -8.05
C TYR A 123 -4.01 -6.87 -8.21
N ALA A 124 -3.35 -5.78 -8.61
CA ALA A 124 -4.04 -4.53 -8.97
C ALA A 124 -4.98 -4.72 -10.15
N GLY A 125 -4.57 -5.50 -11.16
CA GLY A 125 -5.43 -5.90 -12.27
C GLY A 125 -6.67 -6.66 -11.81
N GLN A 126 -6.52 -7.64 -10.92
CA GLN A 126 -7.64 -8.37 -10.32
C GLN A 126 -8.59 -7.43 -9.55
N CYS A 127 -8.05 -6.51 -8.76
CA CYS A 127 -8.87 -5.53 -8.05
C CYS A 127 -9.63 -4.60 -9.00
N ASN A 128 -9.02 -4.21 -10.13
CA ASN A 128 -9.71 -3.42 -11.16
C ASN A 128 -10.85 -4.21 -11.80
N LEU A 129 -10.70 -5.51 -12.04
CA LEU A 129 -11.80 -6.38 -12.51
C LEU A 129 -12.96 -6.39 -11.52
N MET A 130 -12.67 -6.50 -10.22
CA MET A 130 -13.72 -6.47 -9.18
C MET A 130 -14.48 -5.14 -9.11
N LEU A 131 -13.88 -4.06 -9.63
CA LEU A 131 -14.51 -2.74 -9.78
C LEU A 131 -15.11 -2.50 -11.17
N CYS A 132 -15.18 -3.54 -12.01
CA CYS A 132 -15.66 -3.43 -13.41
C CYS A 132 -14.86 -2.41 -14.24
N ARG A 133 -13.55 -2.26 -13.96
CA ARG A 133 -12.64 -1.36 -14.66
C ARG A 133 -11.76 -2.14 -15.64
N SER A 134 -12.37 -2.68 -16.70
CA SER A 134 -11.73 -3.59 -17.67
C SER A 134 -10.50 -2.98 -18.33
N VAL A 135 -10.57 -1.70 -18.73
CA VAL A 135 -9.45 -0.99 -19.37
C VAL A 135 -8.23 -0.85 -18.43
N GLN A 136 -8.47 -0.52 -17.17
CA GLN A 136 -7.40 -0.42 -16.17
C GLN A 136 -6.82 -1.79 -15.82
N ALA A 137 -7.69 -2.81 -15.75
CA ALA A 137 -7.27 -4.19 -15.54
C ALA A 137 -6.35 -4.68 -16.67
N SER A 138 -6.76 -4.48 -17.94
CA SER A 138 -5.92 -4.83 -19.09
C SER A 138 -4.54 -4.19 -19.03
N LYS A 139 -4.46 -2.87 -18.75
CA LYS A 139 -3.17 -2.18 -18.62
C LYS A 139 -2.26 -2.80 -17.56
N CYS A 140 -2.83 -3.22 -16.42
CA CYS A 140 -2.06 -3.89 -15.38
C CYS A 140 -1.51 -5.24 -15.87
N PHE A 141 -2.33 -6.04 -16.55
CA PHE A 141 -1.92 -7.34 -17.07
C PHE A 141 -0.95 -7.22 -18.25
N ASP A 142 -1.09 -6.21 -19.11
CA ASP A 142 -0.14 -5.91 -20.19
C ASP A 142 1.26 -5.64 -19.63
N ILE A 143 1.37 -4.85 -18.56
CA ILE A 143 2.65 -4.59 -17.88
C ILE A 143 3.29 -5.91 -17.41
N VAL A 144 2.50 -6.83 -16.85
CA VAL A 144 3.01 -8.15 -16.40
C VAL A 144 3.49 -8.98 -17.58
N THR A 145 2.70 -9.05 -18.66
CA THR A 145 3.03 -9.88 -19.83
C THR A 145 4.27 -9.36 -20.59
N GLU A 146 4.43 -8.04 -20.66
CA GLU A 146 5.52 -7.41 -21.41
C GLU A 146 6.84 -7.39 -20.64
N LYS A 147 6.80 -7.14 -19.32
CA LYS A 147 8.00 -6.82 -18.54
C LYS A 147 8.43 -7.90 -17.56
N CYS A 148 7.51 -8.75 -17.10
CA CYS A 148 7.85 -9.77 -16.12
C CYS A 148 8.70 -10.88 -16.75
N SER A 149 9.68 -11.40 -16.02
CA SER A 149 10.45 -12.58 -16.42
C SER A 149 9.91 -13.90 -15.88
N ASP A 150 8.96 -13.85 -14.94
CA ASP A 150 8.32 -15.03 -14.36
C ASP A 150 7.18 -15.52 -15.27
N GLU A 151 7.41 -16.68 -15.92
CA GLU A 151 6.43 -17.28 -16.83
C GLU A 151 5.10 -17.63 -16.14
N SER A 152 5.12 -18.03 -14.88
CA SER A 152 3.88 -18.34 -14.15
C SER A 152 3.00 -17.09 -13.95
N LEU A 153 3.61 -15.94 -13.68
CA LEU A 153 2.89 -14.67 -13.57
C LEU A 153 2.37 -14.20 -14.95
N LYS A 154 3.18 -14.37 -16.01
CA LYS A 154 2.76 -14.06 -17.39
C LYS A 154 1.57 -14.90 -17.82
N GLU A 155 1.61 -16.21 -17.61
CA GLU A 155 0.50 -17.11 -17.96
C GLU A 155 -0.80 -16.68 -17.28
N LYS A 156 -0.74 -16.32 -15.98
CA LYS A 156 -1.90 -15.79 -15.26
C LYS A 156 -2.43 -14.50 -15.88
N ALA A 157 -1.54 -13.54 -16.17
CA ALA A 157 -1.94 -12.28 -16.79
C ALA A 157 -2.54 -12.47 -18.18
N GLN A 158 -1.96 -13.36 -19.01
CA GLN A 158 -2.49 -13.72 -20.34
C GLN A 158 -3.87 -14.35 -20.24
N ALA A 159 -4.11 -15.22 -19.26
CA ALA A 159 -5.43 -15.80 -19.04
C ALA A 159 -6.50 -14.74 -18.72
N TYR A 160 -6.16 -13.74 -17.89
CA TYR A 160 -7.07 -12.62 -17.62
C TYR A 160 -7.31 -11.75 -18.86
N LEU A 161 -6.26 -11.46 -19.66
CA LEU A 161 -6.42 -10.71 -20.92
C LEU A 161 -7.27 -11.45 -21.94
N ALA A 162 -7.13 -12.76 -22.05
CA ALA A 162 -7.97 -13.59 -22.93
C ALA A 162 -9.44 -13.54 -22.50
N ALA A 163 -9.70 -13.72 -21.20
CA ALA A 163 -11.07 -13.64 -20.66
C ALA A 163 -11.72 -12.27 -20.89
N LEU A 164 -10.98 -11.18 -20.76
CA LEU A 164 -11.47 -9.82 -21.04
C LEU A 164 -11.86 -9.66 -22.52
N LYS A 165 -11.02 -10.14 -23.46
CA LYS A 165 -11.31 -10.08 -24.90
C LYS A 165 -12.56 -10.87 -25.26
N ASP A 166 -12.75 -12.04 -24.66
CA ASP A 166 -13.94 -12.85 -24.90
C ASP A 166 -15.22 -12.18 -24.37
N MET A 167 -15.12 -11.41 -23.27
CA MET A 167 -16.25 -10.63 -22.75
C MET A 167 -16.62 -9.49 -23.68
N ASP A 168 -15.65 -8.71 -24.14
CA ASP A 168 -15.87 -7.60 -25.08
C ASP A 168 -16.50 -8.08 -26.40
N ALA A 169 -16.01 -9.21 -26.96
CA ALA A 169 -16.56 -9.80 -28.18
C ALA A 169 -18.02 -10.29 -28.03
N ASN A 170 -18.38 -10.76 -26.84
CA ASN A 170 -19.74 -11.18 -26.54
C ASN A 170 -20.70 -9.99 -26.37
N GLU A 171 -20.25 -8.87 -25.82
CA GLU A 171 -21.04 -7.64 -25.69
C GLU A 171 -21.33 -7.02 -27.07
N GLU A 172 -20.34 -6.98 -27.96
CA GLU A 172 -20.52 -6.48 -29.32
C GLU A 172 -21.51 -7.35 -30.13
N ASN A 173 -21.44 -8.65 -30.01
CA ASN A 173 -22.37 -9.58 -30.67
C ASN A 173 -23.80 -9.53 -30.08
N GLY A 174 -23.92 -9.25 -28.78
CA GLY A 174 -25.21 -9.07 -28.10
C GLY A 174 -25.94 -7.80 -28.57
N SER A 175 -25.21 -6.70 -28.67
CA SER A 175 -25.75 -5.40 -29.11
C SER A 175 -26.24 -5.43 -30.56
N GLN A 176 -25.58 -6.18 -31.46
CA GLN A 176 -25.99 -6.30 -32.85
C GLN A 176 -27.28 -7.14 -33.03
N LYS A 177 -27.58 -8.04 -32.12
CA LYS A 177 -28.83 -8.83 -32.18
C LYS A 177 -30.05 -8.03 -31.73
N GLU A 178 -29.90 -7.14 -30.76
CA GLU A 178 -31.02 -6.30 -30.28
C GLU A 178 -31.44 -5.23 -31.30
N ASP A 179 -30.52 -4.76 -32.14
CA ASP A 179 -30.82 -3.78 -33.18
C ASP A 179 -31.55 -4.42 -34.38
N ILE A 180 -31.31 -5.68 -34.67
CA ILE A 180 -31.98 -6.42 -35.76
C ILE A 180 -33.44 -6.75 -35.41
N ASP A 181 -33.74 -7.01 -34.14
CA ASP A 181 -35.10 -7.32 -33.68
C ASP A 181 -35.97 -6.07 -33.48
N ARG A 182 -35.42 -4.87 -33.52
CA ARG A 182 -36.18 -3.60 -33.45
C ARG A 182 -36.66 -3.08 -34.80
N ASP A 183 -36.06 -3.54 -35.90
CA ASP A 183 -36.39 -3.12 -37.27
C ASP A 183 -37.27 -4.16 -38.03
N ALA A 184 -37.74 -5.20 -37.35
CA ALA A 184 -38.66 -6.22 -37.89
C ALA A 184 -40.07 -6.10 -37.30
#